data_0a25e0d47e28dbceec5bc4227ea1e262
#
_entry.id   0a25e0d47e28dbceec5bc4227ea1e262
#
_cell.length_a   1.000
_cell.length_b   1.000
_cell.length_c   1.000
_cell.angle_alpha   90.00
_cell.angle_beta   90.00
_cell.angle_gamma   90.00
#
_symmetry.space_group_name_H-M   'P 1'
#
loop_
_entity.id
_entity.type
_entity.pdbx_description
1 polymer ?
#
loop_
_entity_poly.entity_id
_entity_poly.type
_entity_poly.pdbx_seq_one_letter_code
_entity_poly.pdbx_strand_id
1 'polypeptide(L)'
;MRLAVDRLDHLVLNVRDVEVTASWYQRVLGMDREDFGEKRRTALKFGGQKINVRPAATSTEEWFTGEAIAPGSDDLCFITSVGPDEVVEHLHGCGVAVVRGPIETVGALGPMRSVYCRDPDGNLIEIASYLSR
;
A
#
# COMPACT_ATOMS: atom_id res chain seq x y z
N MET A 1 22.74 25.00 7.21
CA MET A 1 22.18 23.63 7.41
C MET A 1 21.51 23.21 6.12
N ARG A 2 21.70 21.96 5.72
CA ARG A 2 21.06 21.41 4.54
C ARG A 2 20.12 20.29 5.00
N LEU A 3 18.83 20.41 4.69
CA LEU A 3 17.86 19.37 4.99
C LEU A 3 18.11 18.15 4.09
N ALA A 4 18.12 16.97 4.69
CA ALA A 4 18.13 15.71 3.96
C ALA A 4 17.08 14.79 4.58
N VAL A 5 16.32 14.12 3.74
CA VAL A 5 15.28 13.18 4.17
C VAL A 5 15.88 11.78 4.27
N ASP A 6 15.69 11.11 5.41
CA ASP A 6 16.22 9.77 5.63
C ASP A 6 15.35 8.70 4.95
N ARG A 7 14.04 8.78 5.14
CA ARG A 7 13.10 7.76 4.64
C ARG A 7 11.66 8.25 4.74
N LEU A 8 10.76 7.51 4.15
CA LEU A 8 9.34 7.70 4.37
C LEU A 8 8.96 7.04 5.71
N ASP A 9 8.20 7.73 6.55
CA ASP A 9 7.68 7.15 7.81
C ASP A 9 6.30 6.54 7.59
N HIS A 10 5.38 7.32 7.08
CA HIS A 10 4.03 6.86 6.76
C HIS A 10 3.43 7.72 5.66
N LEU A 11 2.38 7.21 5.07
CA LEU A 11 1.53 7.98 4.18
C LEU A 11 0.07 7.83 4.63
N VAL A 12 -0.78 8.71 4.17
CA VAL A 12 -2.22 8.67 4.45
C VAL A 12 -2.94 8.26 3.17
N LEU A 13 -3.72 7.19 3.27
CA LEU A 13 -4.54 6.67 2.18
C LEU A 13 -5.99 7.04 2.46
N ASN A 14 -6.59 7.80 1.57
CA ASN A 14 -8.01 8.14 1.64
C ASN A 14 -8.83 7.01 1.02
N VAL A 15 -9.79 6.49 1.76
CA VAL A 15 -10.55 5.29 1.37
C VAL A 15 -12.04 5.52 1.53
N ARG A 16 -12.85 4.74 0.80
CA ARG A 16 -14.30 4.77 0.93
C ARG A 16 -14.78 4.07 2.21
N ASP A 17 -14.14 2.94 2.54
CA ASP A 17 -14.52 2.11 3.68
C ASP A 17 -13.27 1.57 4.38
N VAL A 18 -13.03 2.04 5.60
CA VAL A 18 -11.83 1.67 6.38
C VAL A 18 -11.77 0.16 6.65
N GLU A 19 -12.90 -0.47 7.01
CA GLU A 19 -12.92 -1.89 7.35
C GLU A 19 -12.65 -2.78 6.14
N VAL A 20 -13.23 -2.45 4.99
CA VAL A 20 -12.97 -3.17 3.73
C VAL A 20 -11.51 -3.06 3.35
N THR A 21 -10.96 -1.84 3.41
CA THR A 21 -9.55 -1.59 3.08
C THR A 21 -8.61 -2.31 4.03
N ALA A 22 -8.81 -2.17 5.34
CA ALA A 22 -7.95 -2.81 6.33
C ALA A 22 -7.95 -4.33 6.17
N SER A 23 -9.11 -4.93 6.01
CA SER A 23 -9.24 -6.38 5.78
C SER A 23 -8.48 -6.83 4.54
N TRP A 24 -8.59 -6.08 3.45
CA TRP A 24 -7.90 -6.40 2.20
C TRP A 24 -6.37 -6.36 2.37
N TYR A 25 -5.84 -5.27 2.94
CA TYR A 25 -4.40 -5.11 3.11
C TYR A 25 -3.81 -6.14 4.09
N GLN A 26 -4.57 -6.51 5.13
CA GLN A 26 -4.17 -7.60 6.03
C GLN A 26 -4.13 -8.94 5.31
N ARG A 27 -5.18 -9.27 4.57
CA ARG A 27 -5.32 -10.56 3.89
C ARG A 27 -4.41 -10.69 2.67
N VAL A 28 -4.35 -9.66 1.85
CA VAL A 28 -3.62 -9.71 0.56
C VAL A 28 -2.14 -9.40 0.73
N LEU A 29 -1.82 -8.38 1.52
CA LEU A 29 -0.44 -7.89 1.66
C LEU A 29 0.21 -8.25 2.99
N GLY A 30 -0.50 -8.95 3.88
CA GLY A 30 0.07 -9.40 5.14
C GLY A 30 0.44 -8.28 6.11
N MET A 31 -0.19 -7.12 6.00
CA MET A 31 0.05 -6.01 6.91
C MET A 31 -0.62 -6.22 8.25
N ASP A 32 -0.08 -5.61 9.30
CA ASP A 32 -0.65 -5.66 10.65
C ASP A 32 -1.49 -4.42 10.91
N ARG A 33 -2.74 -4.62 11.33
CA ARG A 33 -3.63 -3.53 11.69
C ARG A 33 -3.35 -3.06 13.11
N GLU A 34 -3.31 -1.75 13.30
CA GLU A 34 -3.22 -1.11 14.61
C GLU A 34 -4.14 0.09 14.63
N ASP A 35 -5.03 0.17 15.61
CA ASP A 35 -5.81 1.37 15.86
C ASP A 35 -5.07 2.20 16.92
N PHE A 36 -4.85 3.47 16.64
CA PHE A 36 -3.95 4.29 17.45
C PHE A 36 -4.56 5.66 17.75
N GLY A 37 -4.03 6.28 18.83
CA GLY A 37 -4.42 7.61 19.26
C GLY A 37 -5.79 7.66 19.92
N GLU A 38 -6.14 8.82 20.42
CA GLU A 38 -7.44 9.07 21.10
C GLU A 38 -8.62 8.88 20.15
N LYS A 39 -8.43 9.23 18.89
CA LYS A 39 -9.47 9.12 17.85
C LYS A 39 -9.59 7.73 17.25
N ARG A 40 -8.76 6.79 17.69
CA ARG A 40 -8.77 5.40 17.21
C ARG A 40 -8.65 5.30 15.69
N ARG A 41 -7.69 6.02 15.13
CA ARG A 41 -7.38 5.96 13.70
C ARG A 41 -6.75 4.61 13.38
N THR A 42 -7.04 4.10 12.18
CA THR A 42 -6.53 2.81 11.72
C THR A 42 -5.24 2.98 10.96
N ALA A 43 -4.24 2.19 11.32
CA ALA A 43 -2.98 2.07 10.59
C ALA A 43 -2.76 0.63 10.13
N LEU A 44 -2.05 0.51 9.02
CA LEU A 44 -1.59 -0.77 8.46
C LEU A 44 -0.06 -0.73 8.47
N LYS A 45 0.55 -1.60 9.27
CA LYS A 45 2.00 -1.59 9.53
C LYS A 45 2.73 -2.65 8.73
N PHE A 46 3.88 -2.27 8.21
CA PHE A 46 4.76 -3.17 7.46
C PHE A 46 6.17 -2.60 7.42
N GLY A 47 7.19 -3.44 7.52
CA GLY A 47 8.59 -3.06 7.26
C GLY A 47 9.09 -1.78 7.93
N GLY A 48 8.68 -1.48 9.15
CA GLY A 48 9.06 -0.24 9.85
C GLY A 48 8.35 1.01 9.36
N GLN A 49 7.35 0.87 8.51
CA GLN A 49 6.53 1.94 7.95
C GLN A 49 5.05 1.65 8.20
N LYS A 50 4.19 2.57 7.87
CA LYS A 50 2.75 2.34 7.95
C LYS A 50 1.97 3.17 6.95
N ILE A 51 0.75 2.73 6.70
CA ILE A 51 -0.28 3.49 6.00
C ILE A 51 -1.36 3.84 7.01
N ASN A 52 -1.63 5.13 7.19
CA ASN A 52 -2.78 5.57 7.97
C ASN A 52 -4.00 5.58 7.05
N VAL A 53 -5.04 4.87 7.42
CA VAL A 53 -6.24 4.70 6.60
C VAL A 53 -7.28 5.73 7.02
N ARG A 54 -7.50 6.72 6.15
CA ARG A 54 -8.39 7.83 6.43
C ARG A 54 -9.73 7.67 5.70
N PRO A 55 -10.86 7.69 6.43
CA PRO A 55 -12.15 7.75 5.73
C PRO A 55 -12.22 9.04 4.91
N ALA A 56 -12.39 8.92 3.60
CA ALA A 56 -12.37 10.10 2.71
C ALA A 56 -13.43 11.14 3.06
N ALA A 57 -14.56 10.72 3.64
CA ALA A 57 -15.63 11.62 4.05
C ALA A 57 -15.33 12.43 5.31
N THR A 58 -14.23 12.14 6.01
CA THR A 58 -13.83 12.88 7.21
C THR A 58 -13.47 14.32 6.83
N SER A 59 -13.89 15.30 7.66
CA SER A 59 -13.57 16.69 7.40
C SER A 59 -12.09 16.98 7.59
N THR A 60 -11.58 18.01 6.91
CA THR A 60 -10.18 18.45 7.07
C THR A 60 -9.90 19.03 8.45
N GLU A 61 -10.93 19.51 9.15
CA GLU A 61 -10.79 19.97 10.53
C GLU A 61 -10.52 18.81 11.48
N GLU A 62 -11.21 17.70 11.27
CA GLU A 62 -11.04 16.51 12.10
C GLU A 62 -9.79 15.73 11.76
N TRP A 63 -9.46 15.64 10.48
CA TRP A 63 -8.24 14.99 10.02
C TRP A 63 -7.64 15.77 8.86
N PHE A 64 -6.67 16.61 9.19
CA PHE A 64 -5.93 17.40 8.21
C PHE A 64 -5.11 16.50 7.30
N THR A 65 -5.21 16.71 5.98
CA THR A 65 -4.57 15.86 4.98
C THR A 65 -4.30 16.65 3.69
N GLY A 66 -3.88 15.97 2.63
CA GLY A 66 -3.67 16.58 1.33
C GLY A 66 -4.95 17.22 0.75
N GLU A 67 -4.79 18.10 -0.21
CA GLU A 67 -5.92 18.84 -0.81
C GLU A 67 -6.89 17.92 -1.55
N ALA A 68 -6.37 16.93 -2.27
CA ALA A 68 -7.19 15.97 -3.02
C ALA A 68 -7.41 14.71 -2.19
N ILE A 69 -8.66 14.39 -1.92
CA ILE A 69 -9.02 13.28 -1.03
C ILE A 69 -9.80 12.16 -1.75
N ALA A 70 -9.90 12.22 -3.07
CA ALA A 70 -10.63 11.21 -3.84
C ALA A 70 -9.94 9.84 -3.74
N PRO A 71 -10.64 8.79 -3.25
CA PRO A 71 -10.06 7.45 -3.22
C PRO A 71 -9.74 6.92 -4.63
N GLY A 72 -8.68 6.10 -4.73
CA GLY A 72 -8.39 5.39 -5.96
C GLY A 72 -7.35 6.03 -6.87
N SER A 73 -6.72 7.13 -6.46
CA SER A 73 -5.71 7.83 -7.28
C SER A 73 -4.28 7.44 -6.96
N ASP A 74 -4.05 6.59 -5.97
CA ASP A 74 -2.71 6.24 -5.54
C ASP A 74 -2.13 5.10 -6.37
N ASP A 75 -0.80 5.10 -6.46
CA ASP A 75 0.01 4.11 -7.17
C ASP A 75 1.18 3.78 -6.24
N LEU A 76 1.16 2.60 -5.65
CA LEU A 76 2.06 2.21 -4.58
C LEU A 76 2.83 0.95 -4.95
N CYS A 77 4.15 0.97 -4.72
CA CYS A 77 5.00 -0.20 -4.90
C CYS A 77 5.48 -0.70 -3.55
N PHE A 78 5.22 -1.97 -3.28
CA PHE A 78 5.67 -2.65 -2.07
C PHE A 78 6.71 -3.71 -2.44
N ILE A 79 7.79 -3.76 -1.68
CA ILE A 79 8.85 -4.76 -1.85
C ILE A 79 8.56 -5.98 -0.99
N THR A 80 8.73 -7.15 -1.59
CA THR A 80 8.64 -8.43 -0.89
C THR A 80 9.84 -9.31 -1.27
N SER A 81 10.17 -10.28 -0.42
CA SER A 81 11.16 -11.30 -0.73
C SER A 81 10.56 -12.50 -1.46
N VAL A 82 9.23 -12.51 -1.60
CA VAL A 82 8.51 -13.57 -2.33
C VAL A 82 8.66 -13.35 -3.84
N GLY A 83 8.98 -14.41 -4.57
CA GLY A 83 9.14 -14.32 -6.02
C GLY A 83 7.83 -14.04 -6.76
N PRO A 84 7.91 -13.49 -7.99
CA PRO A 84 6.73 -13.03 -8.72
C PRO A 84 5.71 -14.14 -9.03
N ASP A 85 6.15 -15.37 -9.32
CA ASP A 85 5.23 -16.47 -9.60
C ASP A 85 4.42 -16.86 -8.37
N GLU A 86 5.03 -16.85 -7.19
CA GLU A 86 4.33 -17.11 -5.93
C GLU A 86 3.39 -15.97 -5.57
N VAL A 87 3.75 -14.72 -5.90
CA VAL A 87 2.86 -13.57 -5.72
C VAL A 87 1.60 -13.74 -6.57
N VAL A 88 1.73 -14.16 -7.82
CA VAL A 88 0.59 -14.43 -8.70
C VAL A 88 -0.33 -15.50 -8.10
N GLU A 89 0.24 -16.61 -7.63
CA GLU A 89 -0.53 -17.67 -6.99
C GLU A 89 -1.25 -17.18 -5.75
N HIS A 90 -0.57 -16.39 -4.94
CA HIS A 90 -1.16 -15.80 -3.73
C HIS A 90 -2.36 -14.90 -4.06
N LEU A 91 -2.21 -14.01 -5.03
CA LEU A 91 -3.28 -13.11 -5.46
C LEU A 91 -4.49 -13.90 -5.97
N HIS A 92 -4.27 -14.94 -6.80
CA HIS A 92 -5.33 -15.82 -7.25
C HIS A 92 -6.04 -16.48 -6.07
N GLY A 93 -5.28 -16.97 -5.09
CA GLY A 93 -5.83 -17.57 -3.88
C GLY A 93 -6.66 -16.60 -3.05
N CYS A 94 -6.36 -15.32 -3.11
CA CYS A 94 -7.13 -14.26 -2.45
C CYS A 94 -8.32 -13.76 -3.29
N GLY A 95 -8.49 -14.25 -4.49
CA GLY A 95 -9.55 -13.78 -5.41
C GLY A 95 -9.23 -12.42 -6.02
N VAL A 96 -7.95 -12.05 -6.10
CA VAL A 96 -7.49 -10.77 -6.63
C VAL A 96 -6.95 -10.97 -8.05
N ALA A 97 -7.46 -10.19 -9.00
CA ALA A 97 -7.00 -10.26 -10.38
C ALA A 97 -5.62 -9.59 -10.54
N VAL A 98 -4.71 -10.28 -11.24
CA VAL A 98 -3.47 -9.68 -11.70
C VAL A 98 -3.79 -8.86 -12.92
N VAL A 99 -3.54 -7.55 -12.85
CA VAL A 99 -3.86 -6.63 -13.96
C VAL A 99 -2.67 -6.42 -14.89
N ARG A 100 -1.46 -6.71 -14.44
CA ARG A 100 -0.25 -6.65 -15.24
C ARG A 100 0.87 -7.46 -14.58
N GLY A 101 1.75 -8.05 -15.38
CA GLY A 101 2.94 -8.75 -14.92
C GLY A 101 2.74 -10.26 -14.76
N PRO A 102 3.80 -10.97 -14.37
CA PRO A 102 5.13 -10.47 -13.97
C PRO A 102 5.88 -9.78 -15.11
N ILE A 103 6.48 -8.63 -14.80
CA ILE A 103 7.31 -7.88 -15.75
C ILE A 103 8.56 -7.32 -15.05
N GLU A 104 9.59 -7.02 -15.80
CA GLU A 104 10.74 -6.30 -15.28
C GLU A 104 10.43 -4.80 -15.17
N THR A 105 10.83 -4.21 -14.05
CA THR A 105 10.70 -2.79 -13.75
C THR A 105 11.98 -2.30 -13.09
N VAL A 106 12.05 -1.00 -12.80
CA VAL A 106 13.20 -0.43 -12.10
C VAL A 106 12.70 0.29 -10.85
N GLY A 107 13.21 -0.14 -9.70
CA GLY A 107 12.92 0.48 -8.42
C GLY A 107 14.00 1.46 -7.99
N ALA A 108 13.85 1.98 -6.77
CA ALA A 108 14.80 2.93 -6.21
C ALA A 108 16.22 2.36 -6.10
N LEU A 109 16.37 1.06 -5.93
CA LEU A 109 17.66 0.39 -5.73
C LEU A 109 18.12 -0.48 -6.90
N GLY A 110 17.37 -0.49 -8.00
CA GLY A 110 17.76 -1.23 -9.20
C GLY A 110 16.62 -2.04 -9.82
N PRO A 111 16.95 -3.03 -10.68
CA PRO A 111 15.94 -3.83 -11.36
C PRO A 111 15.12 -4.70 -10.43
N MET A 112 13.83 -4.78 -10.73
CA MET A 112 12.84 -5.58 -10.00
C MET A 112 12.02 -6.42 -10.97
N ARG A 113 11.27 -7.38 -10.42
CA ARG A 113 10.17 -8.05 -11.09
C ARG A 113 8.88 -7.71 -10.36
N SER A 114 7.89 -7.26 -11.10
CA SER A 114 6.67 -6.67 -10.54
C SER A 114 5.40 -7.34 -11.02
N VAL A 115 4.45 -7.44 -10.11
CA VAL A 115 3.08 -7.90 -10.36
C VAL A 115 2.14 -6.81 -9.88
N TYR A 116 1.14 -6.48 -10.67
CA TYR A 116 0.20 -5.39 -10.38
C TYR A 116 -1.21 -5.91 -10.12
N CYS A 117 -1.87 -5.31 -9.13
CA CYS A 117 -3.28 -5.55 -8.84
C CYS A 117 -3.95 -4.25 -8.41
N ARG A 118 -5.26 -4.29 -8.12
CA ARG A 118 -6.00 -3.14 -7.61
C ARG A 118 -6.47 -3.42 -6.20
N ASP A 119 -6.40 -2.40 -5.33
CA ASP A 119 -7.00 -2.48 -4.01
C ASP A 119 -8.53 -2.20 -4.09
N PRO A 120 -9.27 -2.23 -2.96
CA PRO A 120 -10.73 -2.04 -3.00
C PRO A 120 -11.20 -0.71 -3.59
N ASP A 121 -10.40 0.34 -3.52
CA ASP A 121 -10.73 1.65 -4.08
C ASP A 121 -10.25 1.85 -5.51
N GLY A 122 -9.50 0.89 -6.05
CA GLY A 122 -8.93 0.99 -7.39
C GLY A 122 -7.52 1.55 -7.44
N ASN A 123 -6.88 1.77 -6.28
CA ASN A 123 -5.48 2.15 -6.25
C ASN A 123 -4.62 1.08 -6.92
N LEU A 124 -3.62 1.50 -7.69
CA LEU A 124 -2.70 0.56 -8.30
C LEU A 124 -1.69 0.08 -7.27
N ILE A 125 -1.61 -1.22 -7.10
CA ILE A 125 -0.68 -1.87 -6.18
C ILE A 125 0.31 -2.69 -6.97
N GLU A 126 1.58 -2.33 -6.86
CA GLU A 126 2.69 -3.05 -7.42
C GLU A 126 3.37 -3.85 -6.30
N ILE A 127 3.53 -5.14 -6.50
CA ILE A 127 4.23 -6.03 -5.57
C ILE A 127 5.49 -6.49 -6.29
N ALA A 128 6.64 -6.09 -5.78
CA ALA A 128 7.90 -6.27 -6.48
C ALA A 128 8.96 -6.93 -5.61
N SER A 129 9.86 -7.65 -6.26
CA SER A 129 11.06 -8.16 -5.63
C SER A 129 12.28 -7.76 -6.46
N TYR A 130 13.35 -7.37 -5.77
CA TYR A 130 14.59 -7.04 -6.44
C TYR A 130 15.23 -8.30 -7.03
N LEU A 131 15.85 -8.17 -8.20
CA LEU A 131 16.54 -9.27 -8.82
C LEU A 131 17.76 -9.66 -7.98
N SER A 132 17.98 -10.97 -7.84
CA SER A 132 19.19 -11.49 -7.21
C SER A 132 20.41 -11.18 -8.07
N ARG A 133 21.49 -10.88 -7.42
CA ARG A 133 22.77 -10.66 -8.09
C ARG A 133 23.64 -11.91 -8.08
#